data_8181ad8db69b3a5cc9cd5a121e22643f
#
_entry.id   8181ad8db69b3a5cc9cd5a121e22643f
#
_cell.length_a   1.000
_cell.length_b   1.000
_cell.length_c   1.000
_cell.angle_alpha   90.00
_cell.angle_beta   90.00
_cell.angle_gamma   90.00
#
_symmetry.space_group_name_H-M   'P 1'
#
loop_
_entity.id
_entity.type
_entity.pdbx_description
1 polymer ?
#
loop_
_entity_poly.entity_id
_entity_poly.type
_entity_poly.pdbx_seq_one_letter_code
_entity_poly.pdbx_strand_id
1 'polypeptide(L)'
;MSYQSRFSFCGTPVIPKQKADTKCPFCKEITKKDEKTKETKKMLSMTFGIKETDMNMAFVEAFDSQQKVIKTMDTDNEKLDVDWDDRFDEDIISKVASYRKYIVDLGDDHGGRQEFITAYDMIEHLREYLPDYDGRVVVTGQFTRDWYAKKKMYFSKFRVQNVFAAPEERKNRLLLTMDLFYNKASLDDSDFDESKKMTLDCYIEQYINKDEGRKYVPIQVVFSGAKYDLENEKHKKLFDYKMKYIKVKNKNMVHIPWEIVLLRGAEEAEFDESMLTDSQREQVELGIKTVDDFRPKGNVYGDRIDEFRLFEPKLEGDYADGVLECDDTADEFEEKIYVPAQDETMEEAKKNSKSSSKAKKDEDEDDEPPFDKDDDDKDGVDEEDLF
;
A
#
# COMPACT_ATOMS: atom_id res chain seq x y z
N MET A 1 4.14 19.11 13.94
CA MET A 1 3.16 18.59 12.94
C MET A 1 3.19 17.08 12.95
N SER A 2 2.11 16.40 12.60
CA SER A 2 2.09 14.92 12.50
C SER A 2 2.22 14.54 11.04
N TYR A 3 3.37 14.02 10.64
CA TYR A 3 3.61 13.53 9.31
C TYR A 3 2.80 12.25 9.10
N GLN A 4 2.07 12.15 8.01
CA GLN A 4 1.24 10.99 7.71
C GLN A 4 1.39 10.59 6.25
N SER A 5 1.71 9.32 6.06
CA SER A 5 1.65 8.72 4.74
C SER A 5 0.24 8.24 4.43
N ARG A 6 -0.32 8.69 3.31
CA ARG A 6 -1.69 8.38 2.87
C ARG A 6 -1.67 7.84 1.45
N PHE A 7 -2.71 7.08 1.11
CA PHE A 7 -2.94 6.67 -0.26
C PHE A 7 -4.31 7.11 -0.76
N SER A 8 -4.42 7.24 -2.08
CA SER A 8 -5.65 7.50 -2.81
C SER A 8 -5.61 6.70 -4.12
N PHE A 9 -6.16 5.50 -4.09
CA PHE A 9 -6.16 4.57 -5.22
C PHE A 9 -7.47 4.70 -5.99
N CYS A 10 -7.39 4.95 -7.29
CA CYS A 10 -8.52 4.96 -8.20
C CYS A 10 -8.38 3.81 -9.20
N GLY A 11 -9.40 2.99 -9.31
CA GLY A 11 -9.40 1.86 -10.22
C GLY A 11 -10.63 0.96 -10.09
N THR A 12 -10.59 -0.19 -10.73
CA THR A 12 -11.64 -1.19 -10.63
C THR A 12 -11.41 -2.06 -9.40
N PRO A 13 -12.40 -2.25 -8.52
CA PRO A 13 -12.27 -3.15 -7.39
C PRO A 13 -12.16 -4.61 -7.89
N VAL A 14 -11.25 -5.36 -7.29
CA VAL A 14 -11.06 -6.79 -7.59
C VAL A 14 -11.29 -7.58 -6.33
N ILE A 15 -12.37 -8.32 -6.30
CA ILE A 15 -12.71 -9.21 -5.20
C ILE A 15 -12.00 -10.54 -5.40
N PRO A 16 -11.21 -11.03 -4.43
CA PRO A 16 -10.56 -12.34 -4.52
C PRO A 16 -11.58 -13.44 -4.79
N LYS A 17 -11.31 -14.31 -5.76
CA LYS A 17 -12.21 -15.43 -6.11
C LYS A 17 -12.38 -16.38 -4.94
N GLN A 18 -13.60 -16.84 -4.73
CA GLN A 18 -13.89 -17.85 -3.72
C GLN A 18 -13.28 -19.20 -4.10
N LYS A 19 -12.52 -19.80 -3.21
CA LYS A 19 -12.32 -21.25 -3.20
C LYS A 19 -13.62 -21.88 -2.70
N ALA A 20 -13.97 -23.09 -3.21
CA ALA A 20 -15.29 -23.71 -3.07
C ALA A 20 -15.88 -23.79 -1.65
N ASP A 21 -15.06 -23.65 -0.59
CA ASP A 21 -15.46 -23.82 0.81
C ASP A 21 -15.41 -22.54 1.66
N THR A 22 -15.09 -21.38 1.08
CA THR A 22 -15.01 -20.11 1.84
C THR A 22 -16.18 -19.20 1.55
N LYS A 23 -16.99 -18.92 2.55
CA LYS A 23 -18.00 -17.86 2.50
C LYS A 23 -17.29 -16.52 2.48
N CYS A 24 -17.37 -15.78 1.40
CA CYS A 24 -16.81 -14.45 1.23
C CYS A 24 -15.26 -14.35 1.41
N PRO A 25 -14.47 -14.62 0.37
CA PRO A 25 -13.00 -14.70 0.43
C PRO A 25 -12.32 -13.37 0.73
N PHE A 26 -12.93 -12.23 0.42
CA PHE A 26 -12.36 -10.94 0.71
C PHE A 26 -12.71 -10.40 2.11
N CYS A 27 -13.61 -11.09 2.83
CA CYS A 27 -13.97 -10.75 4.20
C CYS A 27 -13.94 -12.01 5.08
N LYS A 28 -13.18 -11.95 6.17
CA LYS A 28 -13.01 -13.04 7.14
C LYS A 28 -13.49 -12.59 8.52
N GLU A 29 -14.41 -13.35 9.11
CA GLU A 29 -14.80 -13.19 10.50
C GLU A 29 -13.93 -14.11 11.38
N ILE A 30 -13.27 -13.53 12.37
CA ILE A 30 -12.41 -14.22 13.32
C ILE A 30 -13.00 -14.04 14.71
N THR A 31 -13.18 -15.14 15.42
CA THR A 31 -13.65 -15.12 16.80
C THR A 31 -12.48 -15.44 17.73
N LYS A 32 -12.07 -14.45 18.54
CA LYS A 32 -11.05 -14.66 19.58
C LYS A 32 -11.68 -14.64 20.96
N LYS A 33 -11.32 -15.63 21.78
CA LYS A 33 -11.63 -15.60 23.22
C LYS A 33 -10.51 -14.87 23.96
N ASP A 34 -10.89 -13.85 24.72
CA ASP A 34 -9.95 -13.20 25.65
C ASP A 34 -9.62 -14.19 26.78
N GLU A 35 -8.35 -14.54 26.93
CA GLU A 35 -7.92 -15.54 27.93
C GLU A 35 -8.20 -15.07 29.38
N LYS A 36 -8.16 -13.75 29.61
CA LYS A 36 -8.35 -13.15 30.94
C LYS A 36 -9.82 -12.97 31.31
N THR A 37 -10.59 -12.40 30.39
CA THR A 37 -12.01 -12.05 30.62
C THR A 37 -12.97 -13.17 30.25
N LYS A 38 -12.50 -14.21 29.50
CA LYS A 38 -13.32 -15.27 28.87
C LYS A 38 -14.37 -14.75 27.88
N GLU A 39 -14.35 -13.45 27.59
CA GLU A 39 -15.26 -12.84 26.62
C GLU A 39 -14.83 -13.19 25.19
N THR A 40 -15.83 -13.40 24.35
CA THR A 40 -15.61 -13.67 22.94
C THR A 40 -15.70 -12.36 22.16
N LYS A 41 -14.63 -11.97 21.47
CA LYS A 41 -14.62 -10.81 20.59
C LYS A 41 -14.71 -11.28 19.16
N LYS A 42 -15.60 -10.67 18.40
CA LYS A 42 -15.65 -10.81 16.94
C LYS A 42 -14.75 -9.77 16.30
N MET A 43 -14.00 -10.21 15.33
CA MET A 43 -13.09 -9.39 14.54
C MET A 43 -13.41 -9.60 13.06
N LEU A 44 -13.40 -8.53 12.29
CA LEU A 44 -13.53 -8.58 10.85
C LEU A 44 -12.23 -8.15 10.19
N SER A 45 -11.85 -8.89 9.17
CA SER A 45 -10.74 -8.55 8.30
C SER A 45 -11.23 -8.60 6.86
N MET A 46 -10.90 -7.59 6.07
CA MET A 46 -11.26 -7.49 4.66
C MET A 46 -10.03 -7.13 3.85
N THR A 47 -9.90 -7.75 2.68
CA THR A 47 -8.85 -7.42 1.72
C THR A 47 -9.41 -7.51 0.30
N PHE A 48 -9.14 -6.49 -0.52
CA PHE A 48 -9.51 -6.50 -1.93
C PHE A 48 -8.50 -5.73 -2.77
N GLY A 49 -8.46 -6.02 -4.07
CA GLY A 49 -7.57 -5.35 -5.00
C GLY A 49 -8.18 -4.07 -5.58
N ILE A 50 -7.33 -3.10 -5.91
CA ILE A 50 -7.67 -1.96 -6.77
C ILE A 50 -6.81 -2.04 -8.01
N LYS A 51 -7.44 -2.32 -9.14
CA LYS A 51 -6.77 -2.48 -10.43
C LYS A 51 -6.74 -1.15 -11.18
N GLU A 52 -5.54 -0.62 -11.39
CA GLU A 52 -5.30 0.56 -12.24
C GLU A 52 -5.32 0.16 -13.71
N THR A 53 -4.56 -0.88 -14.05
CA THR A 53 -4.48 -1.52 -15.37
C THR A 53 -4.53 -3.03 -15.19
N ASP A 54 -4.56 -3.79 -16.29
CA ASP A 54 -4.57 -5.26 -16.19
C ASP A 54 -3.33 -5.83 -15.49
N MET A 55 -2.22 -5.09 -15.50
CA MET A 55 -0.95 -5.52 -14.91
C MET A 55 -0.51 -4.68 -13.71
N ASN A 56 -1.28 -3.67 -13.29
CA ASN A 56 -0.95 -2.88 -12.10
C ASN A 56 -2.12 -2.88 -11.11
N MET A 57 -1.91 -3.52 -9.98
CA MET A 57 -2.90 -3.68 -8.94
C MET A 57 -2.28 -3.58 -7.55
N ALA A 58 -2.98 -2.92 -6.64
CA ALA A 58 -2.63 -2.89 -5.23
C ALA A 58 -3.74 -3.53 -4.40
N PHE A 59 -3.37 -4.25 -3.35
CA PHE A 59 -4.32 -4.75 -2.36
C PHE A 59 -4.43 -3.77 -1.20
N VAL A 60 -5.68 -3.54 -0.77
CA VAL A 60 -6.01 -2.72 0.38
C VAL A 60 -6.67 -3.58 1.45
N GLU A 61 -6.49 -3.21 2.70
CA GLU A 61 -6.99 -3.98 3.84
C GLU A 61 -7.78 -3.11 4.81
N ALA A 62 -8.75 -3.70 5.47
CA ALA A 62 -9.41 -3.14 6.65
C ALA A 62 -9.54 -4.23 7.71
N PHE A 63 -9.40 -3.82 8.96
CA PHE A 63 -9.48 -4.73 10.09
C PHE A 63 -9.98 -3.98 11.32
N ASP A 64 -10.92 -4.59 12.03
CA ASP A 64 -11.38 -4.07 13.32
C ASP A 64 -12.05 -5.18 14.14
N SER A 65 -12.28 -4.89 15.41
CA SER A 65 -12.92 -5.81 16.36
C SER A 65 -14.03 -5.13 17.15
N GLN A 66 -15.05 -5.89 17.49
CA GLN A 66 -16.08 -5.41 18.42
C GLN A 66 -15.45 -5.00 19.77
N GLN A 67 -15.89 -3.86 20.27
CA GLN A 67 -15.43 -3.27 21.54
C GLN A 67 -16.64 -2.93 22.38
N LYS A 68 -16.49 -2.82 23.71
CA LYS A 68 -17.56 -2.32 24.56
C LYS A 68 -17.72 -0.81 24.43
N VAL A 69 -16.56 -0.12 24.35
CA VAL A 69 -16.49 1.33 24.24
C VAL A 69 -15.52 1.66 23.10
N ILE A 70 -15.98 2.46 22.16
CA ILE A 70 -15.21 3.00 21.05
C ILE A 70 -14.52 4.27 21.52
N LYS A 71 -13.19 4.29 21.45
CA LYS A 71 -12.41 5.48 21.81
C LYS A 71 -12.07 6.26 20.56
N THR A 72 -12.61 7.46 20.46
CA THR A 72 -12.42 8.33 19.31
C THR A 72 -12.11 9.77 19.75
N MET A 73 -12.21 10.72 18.84
CA MET A 73 -12.03 12.15 19.08
C MET A 73 -13.25 12.88 18.53
N ASP A 74 -13.66 13.92 19.22
CA ASP A 74 -14.70 14.82 18.74
C ASP A 74 -14.17 15.89 17.78
N THR A 75 -15.06 16.77 17.32
CA THR A 75 -14.72 17.88 16.39
C THR A 75 -13.75 18.89 16.98
N ASP A 76 -13.65 18.99 18.30
CA ASP A 76 -12.74 19.88 19.03
C ASP A 76 -11.39 19.19 19.35
N ASN A 77 -11.20 17.95 18.87
CA ASN A 77 -10.06 17.07 19.16
C ASN A 77 -9.96 16.65 20.63
N GLU A 78 -11.07 16.62 21.34
CA GLU A 78 -11.15 16.06 22.66
C GLU A 78 -11.48 14.56 22.60
N LYS A 79 -11.13 13.83 23.66
CA LYS A 79 -11.42 12.39 23.73
C LYS A 79 -12.91 12.17 23.88
N LEU A 80 -13.46 11.32 23.03
CA LEU A 80 -14.85 10.90 23.04
C LEU A 80 -14.92 9.38 23.19
N ASP A 81 -15.56 8.92 24.25
CA ASP A 81 -15.87 7.53 24.49
C ASP A 81 -17.35 7.28 24.11
N VAL A 82 -17.58 6.33 23.19
CA VAL A 82 -18.91 5.98 22.68
C VAL A 82 -19.21 4.52 23.00
N ASP A 83 -20.34 4.25 23.61
CA ASP A 83 -20.77 2.87 23.83
C ASP A 83 -21.02 2.18 22.48
N TRP A 84 -20.68 0.89 22.39
CA TRP A 84 -20.82 0.12 21.15
C TRP A 84 -22.23 0.14 20.58
N ASP A 85 -23.24 0.12 21.44
CA ASP A 85 -24.65 0.07 21.03
C ASP A 85 -25.14 1.42 20.47
N ASP A 86 -24.47 2.52 20.82
CA ASP A 86 -24.81 3.88 20.38
C ASP A 86 -24.07 4.32 19.11
N ARG A 87 -23.25 3.45 18.52
CA ARG A 87 -22.37 3.79 17.39
C ARG A 87 -23.09 4.18 16.09
N PHE A 88 -24.37 3.92 15.99
CA PHE A 88 -25.23 4.29 14.85
C PHE A 88 -26.09 5.53 15.14
N ASP A 89 -25.97 6.13 16.31
CA ASP A 89 -26.70 7.35 16.64
C ASP A 89 -26.13 8.53 15.83
N GLU A 90 -26.98 9.17 15.02
CA GLU A 90 -26.59 10.29 14.16
C GLU A 90 -26.05 11.49 14.95
N ASP A 91 -26.60 11.75 16.14
CA ASP A 91 -26.15 12.84 17.01
C ASP A 91 -24.73 12.55 17.54
N ILE A 92 -24.39 11.29 17.77
CA ILE A 92 -23.05 10.85 18.18
C ILE A 92 -22.10 10.89 16.98
N ILE A 93 -22.51 10.32 15.85
CA ILE A 93 -21.69 10.33 14.60
C ILE A 93 -21.35 11.78 14.21
N SER A 94 -22.30 12.71 14.34
CA SER A 94 -22.08 14.12 14.00
C SER A 94 -20.99 14.78 14.84
N LYS A 95 -20.81 14.38 16.08
CA LYS A 95 -19.81 14.89 17.02
C LYS A 95 -18.41 14.34 16.77
N VAL A 96 -18.28 13.17 16.12
CA VAL A 96 -16.98 12.56 15.85
C VAL A 96 -16.22 13.37 14.81
N ALA A 97 -14.93 13.61 15.03
CA ALA A 97 -14.05 14.29 14.10
C ALA A 97 -14.03 13.59 12.73
N SER A 98 -14.10 14.36 11.64
CA SER A 98 -14.22 13.81 10.28
C SER A 98 -13.07 12.85 9.90
N TYR A 99 -11.86 13.12 10.39
CA TYR A 99 -10.69 12.27 10.13
C TYR A 99 -10.69 10.95 10.92
N ARG A 100 -11.67 10.77 11.84
CA ARG A 100 -11.91 9.53 12.60
C ARG A 100 -13.04 8.69 12.04
N LYS A 101 -13.79 9.24 11.08
CA LYS A 101 -14.89 8.54 10.44
C LYS A 101 -14.39 7.68 9.28
N TYR A 102 -15.16 6.66 8.99
CA TYR A 102 -15.05 5.82 7.81
C TYR A 102 -16.24 6.15 6.91
N ILE A 103 -15.99 6.47 5.64
CA ILE A 103 -17.06 6.90 4.73
C ILE A 103 -17.11 5.96 3.53
N VAL A 104 -18.30 5.46 3.24
CA VAL A 104 -18.58 4.69 2.02
C VAL A 104 -19.67 5.39 1.24
N ASP A 105 -19.46 5.57 -0.06
CA ASP A 105 -20.44 6.14 -0.98
C ASP A 105 -20.25 5.50 -2.37
N LEU A 106 -21.00 4.44 -2.60
CA LEU A 106 -21.02 3.71 -3.88
C LEU A 106 -22.25 4.06 -4.74
N GLY A 107 -23.02 5.08 -4.33
CA GLY A 107 -24.28 5.48 -4.96
C GLY A 107 -25.49 4.80 -4.31
N ASP A 108 -26.69 5.35 -4.62
CA ASP A 108 -27.93 4.97 -3.93
C ASP A 108 -28.30 3.49 -4.10
N ASP A 109 -28.01 2.90 -5.27
CA ASP A 109 -28.27 1.47 -5.53
C ASP A 109 -27.38 0.53 -4.73
N HIS A 110 -26.31 1.05 -4.11
CA HIS A 110 -25.35 0.31 -3.29
C HIS A 110 -25.25 0.85 -1.86
N GLY A 111 -26.39 1.14 -1.24
CA GLY A 111 -26.52 1.56 0.15
C GLY A 111 -26.31 3.05 0.39
N GLY A 112 -26.06 3.85 -0.65
CA GLY A 112 -25.88 5.28 -0.56
C GLY A 112 -24.64 5.70 0.24
N ARG A 113 -24.60 6.99 0.61
CA ARG A 113 -23.52 7.52 1.46
C ARG A 113 -23.76 7.15 2.93
N GLN A 114 -22.78 6.46 3.50
CA GLN A 114 -22.79 6.07 4.92
C GLN A 114 -21.53 6.58 5.62
N GLU A 115 -21.69 6.98 6.89
CA GLU A 115 -20.60 7.39 7.77
C GLU A 115 -20.57 6.47 8.99
N PHE A 116 -19.44 5.85 9.27
CA PHE A 116 -19.24 4.95 10.39
C PHE A 116 -18.15 5.48 11.32
N ILE A 117 -18.25 5.17 12.60
CA ILE A 117 -17.20 5.49 13.58
C ILE A 117 -16.26 4.32 13.86
N THR A 118 -16.53 3.15 13.25
CA THR A 118 -15.68 1.95 13.32
C THR A 118 -15.38 1.40 11.94
N ALA A 119 -14.18 0.82 11.77
CA ALA A 119 -13.89 0.07 10.57
C ALA A 119 -14.69 -1.24 10.49
N TYR A 120 -15.14 -1.77 11.62
CA TYR A 120 -15.99 -2.96 11.70
C TYR A 120 -17.27 -2.79 10.88
N ASP A 121 -18.00 -1.69 11.11
CA ASP A 121 -19.26 -1.40 10.42
C ASP A 121 -19.04 -1.06 8.93
N MET A 122 -17.96 -0.35 8.63
CA MET A 122 -17.54 -0.14 7.23
C MET A 122 -17.30 -1.46 6.51
N ILE A 123 -16.61 -2.43 7.15
CA ILE A 123 -16.35 -3.75 6.56
C ILE A 123 -17.66 -4.51 6.34
N GLU A 124 -18.60 -4.48 7.30
CA GLU A 124 -19.92 -5.12 7.14
C GLU A 124 -20.68 -4.54 5.94
N HIS A 125 -20.69 -3.22 5.81
CA HIS A 125 -21.31 -2.52 4.68
C HIS A 125 -20.66 -2.88 3.34
N LEU A 126 -19.33 -2.80 3.25
CA LEU A 126 -18.61 -3.15 2.03
C LEU A 126 -18.74 -4.64 1.66
N ARG A 127 -18.85 -5.53 2.65
CA ARG A 127 -19.11 -6.96 2.43
C ARG A 127 -20.43 -7.20 1.71
N GLU A 128 -21.44 -6.38 1.98
CA GLU A 128 -22.76 -6.48 1.36
C GLU A 128 -22.78 -5.90 -0.05
N TYR A 129 -22.21 -4.72 -0.25
CA TYR A 129 -22.42 -3.94 -1.48
C TYR A 129 -21.27 -3.99 -2.48
N LEU A 130 -20.02 -4.17 -2.04
CA LEU A 130 -18.88 -4.11 -2.95
C LEU A 130 -18.79 -5.29 -3.95
N PRO A 131 -19.22 -6.53 -3.62
CA PRO A 131 -19.17 -7.64 -4.59
C PRO A 131 -20.02 -7.45 -5.84
N ASP A 132 -21.14 -6.74 -5.74
CA ASP A 132 -22.07 -6.50 -6.83
C ASP A 132 -21.83 -5.12 -7.50
N TYR A 133 -20.83 -4.38 -7.04
CA TYR A 133 -20.47 -3.08 -7.60
C TYR A 133 -19.56 -3.25 -8.83
N ASP A 134 -20.04 -2.84 -10.00
CA ASP A 134 -19.33 -2.95 -11.29
C ASP A 134 -18.59 -1.68 -11.71
N GLY A 135 -18.72 -0.61 -10.92
CA GLY A 135 -18.08 0.68 -11.20
C GLY A 135 -16.63 0.74 -10.75
N ARG A 136 -15.99 1.88 -11.04
CA ARG A 136 -14.66 2.22 -10.51
C ARG A 136 -14.81 2.87 -9.14
N VAL A 137 -13.82 2.66 -8.28
CA VAL A 137 -13.80 3.24 -6.93
C VAL A 137 -12.58 4.13 -6.71
N VAL A 138 -12.73 5.07 -5.78
CA VAL A 138 -11.63 5.78 -5.14
C VAL A 138 -11.55 5.28 -3.71
N VAL A 139 -10.45 4.62 -3.37
CA VAL A 139 -10.19 4.16 -2.00
C VAL A 139 -9.10 5.02 -1.40
N THR A 140 -9.36 5.58 -0.23
CA THR A 140 -8.39 6.38 0.51
C THR A 140 -8.13 5.80 1.89
N GLY A 141 -6.95 6.08 2.42
CA GLY A 141 -6.60 5.62 3.75
C GLY A 141 -5.16 5.88 4.13
N GLN A 142 -4.69 5.14 5.12
CA GLN A 142 -3.34 5.27 5.66
C GLN A 142 -2.41 4.23 5.04
N PHE A 143 -1.19 4.66 4.75
CA PHE A 143 -0.09 3.80 4.37
C PHE A 143 0.83 3.57 5.56
N THR A 144 1.21 2.31 5.80
CA THR A 144 2.18 1.94 6.82
C THR A 144 3.16 0.90 6.27
N ARG A 145 4.31 0.79 6.92
CA ARG A 145 5.30 -0.26 6.66
C ARG A 145 5.54 -1.03 7.94
N ASP A 146 5.11 -2.28 7.95
CA ASP A 146 5.25 -3.13 9.11
C ASP A 146 6.40 -4.11 8.91
N TRP A 147 7.24 -4.28 9.94
CA TRP A 147 8.32 -5.25 9.90
C TRP A 147 7.77 -6.67 10.10
N TYR A 148 8.15 -7.56 9.21
CA TYR A 148 7.84 -8.97 9.33
C TYR A 148 9.09 -9.77 9.67
N ALA A 149 9.21 -10.17 10.95
CA ALA A 149 10.40 -10.80 11.50
C ALA A 149 10.78 -12.13 10.80
N LYS A 150 9.79 -12.94 10.41
CA LYS A 150 10.05 -14.24 9.72
C LYS A 150 10.79 -14.07 8.38
N LYS A 151 10.44 -13.04 7.60
CA LYS A 151 11.06 -12.75 6.28
C LYS A 151 12.15 -11.67 6.35
N LYS A 152 12.34 -11.05 7.51
CA LYS A 152 13.30 -9.94 7.73
C LYS A 152 13.14 -8.81 6.72
N MET A 153 11.90 -8.41 6.44
CA MET A 153 11.58 -7.35 5.50
C MET A 153 10.37 -6.54 5.94
N TYR A 154 10.27 -5.33 5.40
CA TYR A 154 9.11 -4.49 5.60
C TYR A 154 8.04 -4.79 4.57
N PHE A 155 6.80 -4.93 5.02
CA PHE A 155 5.60 -5.01 4.17
C PHE A 155 4.85 -3.71 4.16
N SER A 156 4.41 -3.33 2.98
CA SER A 156 3.56 -2.16 2.76
C SER A 156 2.11 -2.52 2.98
N LYS A 157 1.43 -1.78 3.86
CA LYS A 157 0.01 -1.95 4.15
C LYS A 157 -0.78 -0.71 3.79
N PHE A 158 -1.91 -0.91 3.15
CA PHE A 158 -2.83 0.14 2.71
C PHE A 158 -4.15 -0.02 3.47
N ARG A 159 -4.26 0.66 4.62
CA ARG A 159 -5.44 0.56 5.50
C ARG A 159 -6.54 1.48 5.01
N VAL A 160 -7.67 0.90 4.61
CA VAL A 160 -8.84 1.62 4.09
C VAL A 160 -9.46 2.49 5.17
N GLN A 161 -9.77 3.73 4.79
CA GLN A 161 -10.58 4.65 5.59
C GLN A 161 -11.85 5.05 4.85
N ASN A 162 -11.77 5.34 3.53
CA ASN A 162 -12.95 5.72 2.78
C ASN A 162 -12.97 5.01 1.42
N VAL A 163 -14.20 4.75 0.92
CA VAL A 163 -14.46 4.16 -0.39
C VAL A 163 -15.56 4.95 -1.07
N PHE A 164 -15.27 5.50 -2.26
CA PHE A 164 -16.20 6.31 -3.03
C PHE A 164 -16.34 5.76 -4.44
N ALA A 165 -17.50 5.91 -5.06
CA ALA A 165 -17.66 5.78 -6.51
C ALA A 165 -16.70 6.77 -7.19
N ALA A 166 -15.93 6.32 -8.19
CA ALA A 166 -14.99 7.18 -8.88
C ALA A 166 -15.71 8.05 -9.90
N PRO A 167 -15.49 9.39 -9.91
CA PRO A 167 -15.97 10.26 -10.98
C PRO A 167 -15.44 9.80 -12.36
N GLU A 168 -16.22 9.99 -13.43
CA GLU A 168 -15.87 9.56 -14.78
C GLU A 168 -14.55 10.17 -15.28
N GLU A 169 -14.33 11.45 -14.98
CA GLU A 169 -13.15 12.20 -15.38
C GLU A 169 -11.87 11.80 -14.62
N ARG A 170 -12.00 11.13 -13.48
CA ARG A 170 -10.85 10.71 -12.68
C ARG A 170 -10.17 9.52 -13.31
N LYS A 171 -8.87 9.69 -13.63
CA LYS A 171 -8.05 8.61 -14.18
C LYS A 171 -7.74 7.56 -13.12
N ASN A 172 -7.69 6.29 -13.56
CA ASN A 172 -7.16 5.23 -12.72
C ASN A 172 -5.71 5.54 -12.36
N ARG A 173 -5.37 5.44 -11.08
CA ARG A 173 -4.02 5.64 -10.59
C ARG A 173 -3.88 5.18 -9.15
N LEU A 174 -2.76 4.55 -8.83
CA LEU A 174 -2.40 4.16 -7.48
C LEU A 174 -1.46 5.22 -6.88
N LEU A 175 -2.05 6.26 -6.27
CA LEU A 175 -1.29 7.40 -5.72
C LEU A 175 -1.11 7.29 -4.21
N LEU A 176 0.09 7.66 -3.76
CA LEU A 176 0.38 7.90 -2.35
C LEU A 176 0.86 9.34 -2.18
N THR A 177 0.62 9.89 -1.00
CA THR A 177 1.28 11.11 -0.54
C THR A 177 2.09 10.74 0.70
N MET A 178 3.39 10.96 0.64
CA MET A 178 4.31 10.64 1.73
C MET A 178 5.21 11.81 2.04
N ASP A 179 5.38 12.10 3.33
CA ASP A 179 6.46 12.96 3.81
C ASP A 179 7.75 12.14 3.82
N LEU A 180 8.64 12.40 2.86
CA LEU A 180 9.91 11.71 2.73
C LEU A 180 11.03 12.48 3.43
N PHE A 181 11.79 11.77 4.27
CA PHE A 181 12.99 12.28 4.92
C PHE A 181 14.22 11.68 4.24
N TYR A 182 15.13 12.53 3.78
CA TYR A 182 16.34 12.13 3.06
C TYR A 182 17.41 13.23 3.10
N ASN A 183 18.63 12.92 2.68
CA ASN A 183 19.73 13.87 2.58
C ASN A 183 20.57 13.63 1.32
N LYS A 184 21.68 14.33 1.19
CA LYS A 184 22.55 14.20 0.03
C LYS A 184 23.08 12.77 -0.21
N ALA A 185 23.26 11.97 0.85
CA ALA A 185 23.79 10.62 0.75
C ALA A 185 22.71 9.57 0.40
N SER A 186 21.44 9.96 0.43
CA SER A 186 20.30 9.06 0.16
C SER A 186 20.14 8.69 -1.32
N LEU A 187 20.73 9.47 -2.23
CA LEU A 187 20.55 9.29 -3.67
C LEU A 187 21.61 8.35 -4.24
N ASP A 188 21.16 7.34 -4.96
CA ASP A 188 21.97 6.52 -5.85
C ASP A 188 21.51 6.76 -7.30
N ASP A 189 22.40 7.38 -8.09
CA ASP A 189 22.22 7.67 -9.51
C ASP A 189 23.31 6.99 -10.38
N SER A 190 24.01 6.00 -9.83
CA SER A 190 25.14 5.32 -10.47
C SER A 190 24.77 4.66 -11.81
N ASP A 191 23.58 4.08 -11.90
CA ASP A 191 23.09 3.36 -13.08
C ASP A 191 22.15 4.20 -13.96
N PHE A 192 22.06 5.53 -13.71
CA PHE A 192 21.07 6.36 -14.40
C PHE A 192 21.26 6.41 -15.92
N ASP A 193 22.50 6.39 -16.40
CA ASP A 193 22.79 6.44 -17.84
C ASP A 193 22.29 5.21 -18.59
N GLU A 194 22.28 4.04 -17.94
CA GLU A 194 21.84 2.78 -18.52
C GLU A 194 20.35 2.52 -18.27
N SER A 195 19.94 2.53 -17.00
CA SER A 195 18.59 2.16 -16.59
C SER A 195 17.56 3.30 -16.70
N LYS A 196 18.04 4.55 -16.82
CA LYS A 196 17.22 5.78 -16.67
C LYS A 196 16.49 5.85 -15.34
N LYS A 197 16.98 5.14 -14.30
CA LYS A 197 16.42 5.15 -12.96
C LYS A 197 17.41 5.69 -11.94
N MET A 198 16.90 6.38 -10.94
CA MET A 198 17.62 6.77 -9.72
C MET A 198 16.87 6.22 -8.54
N THR A 199 17.60 5.77 -7.54
CA THR A 199 17.02 5.27 -6.30
C THR A 199 17.29 6.24 -5.18
N LEU A 200 16.30 6.48 -4.34
CA LEU A 200 16.41 7.37 -3.19
C LEU A 200 16.02 6.59 -1.93
N ASP A 201 16.99 6.35 -1.05
CA ASP A 201 16.79 5.73 0.25
C ASP A 201 16.28 6.79 1.24
N CYS A 202 15.01 6.68 1.57
CA CYS A 202 14.28 7.64 2.40
C CYS A 202 13.79 7.00 3.68
N TYR A 203 13.23 7.86 4.54
CA TYR A 203 12.47 7.45 5.70
C TYR A 203 11.08 8.10 5.66
N ILE A 204 10.11 7.46 6.29
CA ILE A 204 8.80 8.02 6.62
C ILE A 204 8.60 7.96 8.12
N GLU A 205 7.95 8.97 8.71
CA GLU A 205 7.57 8.93 10.12
C GLU A 205 6.30 8.08 10.28
N GLN A 206 6.33 7.12 11.21
CA GLN A 206 5.21 6.23 11.50
C GLN A 206 5.08 6.00 13.00
N TYR A 207 3.83 5.94 13.49
CA TYR A 207 3.56 5.46 14.85
C TYR A 207 3.65 3.94 14.87
N ILE A 208 4.55 3.40 15.69
CA ILE A 208 4.76 1.95 15.81
C ILE A 208 3.79 1.35 16.85
N ASN A 209 3.94 1.74 18.10
CA ASN A 209 3.11 1.29 19.21
C ASN A 209 3.24 2.28 20.39
N LYS A 210 2.61 1.96 21.53
CA LYS A 210 2.61 2.83 22.70
C LYS A 210 3.99 3.00 23.34
N ASP A 211 4.83 1.97 23.28
CA ASP A 211 6.13 1.94 23.93
C ASP A 211 7.21 2.61 23.07
N GLU A 212 7.16 2.37 21.76
CA GLU A 212 8.09 2.94 20.77
C GLU A 212 7.72 4.35 20.32
N GLY A 213 6.44 4.70 20.37
CA GLY A 213 5.96 5.98 19.87
C GLY A 213 6.07 6.13 18.35
N ARG A 214 6.52 7.30 17.90
CA ARG A 214 6.80 7.60 16.49
C ARG A 214 8.26 7.33 16.17
N LYS A 215 8.48 6.65 15.06
CA LYS A 215 9.80 6.26 14.57
C LYS A 215 9.91 6.53 13.07
N TYR A 216 11.14 6.66 12.60
CA TYR A 216 11.47 6.73 11.18
C TYR A 216 11.66 5.32 10.62
N VAL A 217 10.83 4.95 9.65
CA VAL A 217 10.84 3.65 8.99
C VAL A 217 11.43 3.80 7.59
N PRO A 218 12.43 2.96 7.21
CA PRO A 218 13.07 3.09 5.91
C PRO A 218 12.13 2.74 4.76
N ILE A 219 12.22 3.49 3.67
CA ILE A 219 11.55 3.24 2.40
C ILE A 219 12.46 3.63 1.24
N GLN A 220 12.46 2.81 0.21
CA GLN A 220 13.14 3.13 -1.04
C GLN A 220 12.12 3.63 -2.05
N VAL A 221 12.43 4.74 -2.72
CA VAL A 221 11.63 5.27 -3.81
C VAL A 221 12.48 5.44 -5.06
N VAL A 222 11.85 5.34 -6.22
CA VAL A 222 12.52 5.37 -7.51
C VAL A 222 12.08 6.58 -8.31
N PHE A 223 13.03 7.30 -8.90
CA PHE A 223 12.75 8.24 -9.95
C PHE A 223 13.08 7.62 -11.30
N SER A 224 12.11 7.62 -12.24
CA SER A 224 12.32 7.14 -13.60
C SER A 224 12.41 8.32 -14.57
N GLY A 225 13.55 8.43 -15.22
CA GLY A 225 13.83 9.41 -16.28
C GLY A 225 13.39 8.97 -17.67
N ALA A 226 12.97 7.71 -17.86
CA ALA A 226 12.68 7.11 -19.17
C ALA A 226 11.59 7.85 -19.99
N LYS A 227 10.65 8.52 -19.31
CA LYS A 227 9.56 9.28 -19.97
C LYS A 227 9.96 10.72 -20.34
N TYR A 228 11.20 11.15 -20.05
CA TYR A 228 11.67 12.51 -20.33
C TYR A 228 12.56 12.51 -21.56
N ASP A 229 12.04 13.07 -22.65
CA ASP A 229 12.86 13.44 -23.79
C ASP A 229 13.63 14.73 -23.45
N LEU A 230 14.91 14.61 -23.15
CA LEU A 230 15.76 15.73 -22.73
C LEU A 230 16.13 16.69 -23.88
N GLU A 231 15.85 16.33 -25.14
CA GLU A 231 15.93 17.24 -26.29
C GLU A 231 14.71 18.17 -26.36
N ASN A 232 13.59 17.75 -25.78
CA ASN A 232 12.39 18.54 -25.65
C ASN A 232 12.50 19.53 -24.47
N GLU A 233 12.49 20.84 -24.75
CA GLU A 233 12.66 21.87 -23.72
C GLU A 233 11.65 21.78 -22.56
N LYS A 234 10.40 21.36 -22.81
CA LYS A 234 9.38 21.24 -21.75
C LYS A 234 9.70 20.05 -20.86
N HIS A 235 10.06 18.90 -21.42
CA HIS A 235 10.46 17.73 -20.67
C HIS A 235 11.72 17.99 -19.86
N LYS A 236 12.70 18.67 -20.47
CA LYS A 236 13.94 19.07 -19.77
C LYS A 236 13.65 19.97 -18.58
N LYS A 237 12.84 21.01 -18.75
CA LYS A 237 12.45 21.91 -17.64
C LYS A 237 11.75 21.16 -16.50
N LEU A 238 10.86 20.21 -16.83
CA LEU A 238 10.17 19.39 -15.84
C LEU A 238 11.14 18.44 -15.14
N PHE A 239 12.06 17.84 -15.87
CA PHE A 239 13.11 17.01 -15.32
C PHE A 239 14.01 17.80 -14.36
N ASP A 240 14.52 18.95 -14.80
CA ASP A 240 15.40 19.82 -13.99
C ASP A 240 14.65 20.32 -12.72
N TYR A 241 13.37 20.63 -12.85
CA TYR A 241 12.53 21.01 -11.72
C TYR A 241 12.47 19.88 -10.65
N LYS A 242 12.24 18.64 -11.06
CA LYS A 242 12.20 17.51 -10.12
C LYS A 242 13.58 17.22 -9.53
N MET A 243 14.64 17.31 -10.36
CA MET A 243 16.01 17.10 -9.90
C MET A 243 16.44 18.10 -8.82
N LYS A 244 15.91 19.32 -8.82
CA LYS A 244 16.15 20.29 -7.76
C LYS A 244 15.76 19.76 -6.36
N TYR A 245 14.71 18.98 -6.28
CA TYR A 245 14.20 18.42 -5.02
C TYR A 245 14.74 17.01 -4.72
N ILE A 246 15.12 16.24 -5.73
CA ILE A 246 15.75 14.93 -5.57
C ILE A 246 17.22 15.08 -5.15
N LYS A 247 17.97 15.95 -5.84
CA LYS A 247 19.41 16.17 -5.60
C LYS A 247 19.63 17.25 -4.54
N VAL A 248 19.15 17.01 -3.32
CA VAL A 248 19.39 17.95 -2.21
C VAL A 248 20.87 18.03 -1.85
N LYS A 249 21.30 19.21 -1.38
CA LYS A 249 22.71 19.44 -1.01
C LYS A 249 22.96 19.29 0.49
N ASN A 250 21.91 19.22 1.27
CA ASN A 250 21.94 19.18 2.72
C ASN A 250 22.60 17.89 3.22
N LYS A 251 23.48 18.02 4.21
CA LYS A 251 24.06 16.86 4.91
C LYS A 251 23.09 16.30 5.97
N ASN A 252 22.37 17.20 6.63
CA ASN A 252 21.32 16.84 7.56
C ASN A 252 20.07 16.38 6.79
N MET A 253 19.21 15.63 7.46
CA MET A 253 17.95 15.24 6.87
C MET A 253 17.08 16.44 6.56
N VAL A 254 16.49 16.40 5.39
CA VAL A 254 15.43 17.33 4.97
C VAL A 254 14.18 16.52 4.74
N HIS A 255 13.03 17.16 4.73
CA HIS A 255 11.79 16.52 4.38
C HIS A 255 10.97 17.34 3.41
N ILE A 256 10.19 16.64 2.61
CA ILE A 256 9.23 17.22 1.68
C ILE A 256 8.17 16.16 1.35
N PRO A 257 6.89 16.56 1.28
CA PRO A 257 5.85 15.66 0.83
C PRO A 257 5.95 15.44 -0.68
N TRP A 258 5.84 14.17 -1.09
CA TRP A 258 5.82 13.75 -2.48
C TRP A 258 4.52 13.03 -2.82
N GLU A 259 3.99 13.30 -4.00
CA GLU A 259 3.11 12.36 -4.66
C GLU A 259 3.94 11.24 -5.28
N ILE A 260 3.52 10.01 -5.03
CA ILE A 260 4.22 8.79 -5.41
C ILE A 260 3.21 7.90 -6.13
N VAL A 261 3.60 7.37 -7.28
CA VAL A 261 2.82 6.35 -7.99
C VAL A 261 3.32 4.98 -7.56
N LEU A 262 2.42 4.14 -7.07
CA LEU A 262 2.72 2.74 -6.84
C LEU A 262 2.63 1.98 -8.16
N LEU A 263 3.71 1.36 -8.56
CA LEU A 263 3.76 0.44 -9.68
C LEU A 263 4.03 -0.97 -9.15
N ARG A 264 2.99 -1.79 -9.13
CA ARG A 264 3.05 -3.16 -8.65
C ARG A 264 2.49 -4.09 -9.70
N GLY A 265 3.37 -4.52 -10.62
CA GLY A 265 2.97 -5.31 -11.76
C GLY A 265 3.97 -5.19 -12.90
N ALA A 266 3.53 -4.84 -14.10
CA ALA A 266 4.41 -4.61 -15.23
C ALA A 266 3.97 -3.37 -16.02
N GLU A 267 4.91 -2.63 -16.57
CA GLU A 267 4.61 -1.56 -17.53
C GLU A 267 4.34 -2.15 -18.91
N GLU A 268 3.45 -1.49 -19.67
CA GLU A 268 3.35 -1.78 -21.08
C GLU A 268 4.70 -1.49 -21.76
N ALA A 269 5.15 -2.43 -22.54
CA ALA A 269 6.38 -2.34 -23.31
C ALA A 269 6.07 -2.32 -24.80
N GLU A 270 6.89 -1.63 -25.56
CA GLU A 270 6.87 -1.79 -27.02
C GLU A 270 7.50 -3.13 -27.36
N PHE A 271 6.82 -3.88 -28.26
CA PHE A 271 7.34 -5.15 -28.74
C PHE A 271 8.50 -4.88 -29.70
N ASP A 272 9.67 -5.35 -29.35
CA ASP A 272 10.88 -5.17 -30.12
C ASP A 272 11.65 -6.50 -30.35
N GLU A 273 12.76 -6.43 -31.06
CA GLU A 273 13.58 -7.58 -31.43
C GLU A 273 14.17 -8.32 -30.22
N SER A 274 14.35 -7.65 -29.06
CA SER A 274 14.89 -8.29 -27.85
C SER A 274 13.93 -9.32 -27.26
N MET A 275 12.64 -9.17 -27.52
CA MET A 275 11.57 -10.03 -27.06
C MET A 275 11.36 -11.28 -27.94
N LEU A 276 12.07 -11.38 -29.07
CA LEU A 276 12.00 -12.53 -29.96
C LEU A 276 12.77 -13.73 -29.36
N THR A 277 12.22 -14.92 -29.52
CA THR A 277 12.97 -16.16 -29.27
C THR A 277 14.09 -16.32 -30.31
N ASP A 278 15.09 -17.14 -30.02
CA ASP A 278 16.22 -17.35 -30.96
C ASP A 278 15.74 -17.82 -32.34
N SER A 279 14.75 -18.72 -32.39
CA SER A 279 14.16 -19.20 -33.65
C SER A 279 13.37 -18.11 -34.41
N GLN A 280 12.72 -17.19 -33.69
CA GLN A 280 12.01 -16.05 -34.29
C GLN A 280 13.01 -15.02 -34.82
N ARG A 281 14.07 -14.76 -34.07
CA ARG A 281 15.15 -13.87 -34.46
C ARG A 281 15.86 -14.36 -35.75
N GLU A 282 16.15 -15.66 -35.83
CA GLU A 282 16.70 -16.28 -37.04
C GLU A 282 15.78 -16.09 -38.26
N GLN A 283 14.45 -16.19 -38.10
CA GLN A 283 13.49 -15.96 -39.19
C GLN A 283 13.50 -14.49 -39.66
N VAL A 284 13.69 -13.54 -38.71
CA VAL A 284 13.83 -12.11 -39.04
C VAL A 284 15.17 -11.84 -39.77
N GLU A 285 16.26 -12.39 -39.27
CA GLU A 285 17.57 -12.28 -39.90
C GLU A 285 17.61 -12.86 -41.34
N LEU A 286 16.89 -13.96 -41.56
CA LEU A 286 16.75 -14.55 -42.88
C LEU A 286 15.77 -13.81 -43.79
N GLY A 287 15.10 -12.77 -43.30
CA GLY A 287 14.11 -11.99 -44.06
C GLY A 287 12.81 -12.75 -44.37
N ILE A 288 12.55 -13.86 -43.68
CA ILE A 288 11.33 -14.67 -43.82
C ILE A 288 10.13 -13.96 -43.20
N LYS A 289 10.37 -13.29 -42.08
CA LYS A 289 9.37 -12.53 -41.30
C LYS A 289 9.96 -11.22 -40.82
N THR A 290 9.09 -10.30 -40.40
CA THR A 290 9.44 -9.05 -39.70
C THR A 290 9.19 -9.22 -38.20
N VAL A 291 9.76 -8.32 -37.39
CA VAL A 291 9.49 -8.26 -35.95
C VAL A 291 7.98 -8.15 -35.67
N ASP A 292 7.29 -7.32 -36.48
CA ASP A 292 5.85 -7.11 -36.34
C ASP A 292 5.00 -8.37 -36.61
N ASP A 293 5.51 -9.31 -37.41
CA ASP A 293 4.80 -10.57 -37.67
C ASP A 293 4.71 -11.48 -36.45
N PHE A 294 5.56 -11.22 -35.43
CA PHE A 294 5.59 -11.95 -34.16
C PHE A 294 4.93 -11.18 -33.02
N ARG A 295 4.43 -9.96 -33.29
CA ARG A 295 3.78 -9.15 -32.27
C ARG A 295 2.51 -9.83 -31.75
N PRO A 296 2.38 -10.06 -30.41
CA PRO A 296 1.18 -10.59 -29.81
C PRO A 296 -0.06 -9.74 -30.14
N LYS A 297 -1.22 -10.37 -30.20
CA LYS A 297 -2.51 -9.65 -30.42
C LYS A 297 -3.01 -8.85 -29.20
N GLY A 298 -2.16 -8.57 -28.23
CA GLY A 298 -2.47 -7.83 -26.99
C GLY A 298 -1.34 -6.92 -26.59
N ASN A 299 -1.49 -6.26 -25.46
CA ASN A 299 -0.46 -5.44 -24.89
C ASN A 299 0.74 -6.30 -24.51
N VAL A 300 1.94 -5.83 -24.81
CA VAL A 300 3.19 -6.44 -24.37
C VAL A 300 3.58 -5.80 -23.05
N TYR A 301 4.05 -6.61 -22.11
CA TYR A 301 4.43 -6.16 -20.79
C TYR A 301 5.91 -6.47 -20.55
N GLY A 302 6.59 -5.55 -19.89
CA GLY A 302 7.96 -5.74 -19.42
C GLY A 302 8.03 -6.63 -18.17
N ASP A 303 9.20 -6.66 -17.55
CA ASP A 303 9.42 -7.39 -16.30
C ASP A 303 8.51 -6.91 -15.18
N ARG A 304 8.18 -7.83 -14.27
CA ARG A 304 7.40 -7.49 -13.08
C ARG A 304 8.22 -6.61 -12.15
N ILE A 305 7.61 -5.52 -11.73
CA ILE A 305 8.21 -4.52 -10.83
C ILE A 305 7.30 -4.24 -9.64
N ASP A 306 7.90 -3.85 -8.52
CA ASP A 306 7.21 -3.34 -7.33
C ASP A 306 7.96 -2.11 -6.86
N GLU A 307 7.55 -0.92 -7.31
CA GLU A 307 8.26 0.33 -7.11
C GLU A 307 7.33 1.44 -6.60
N PHE A 308 7.84 2.21 -5.65
CA PHE A 308 7.29 3.51 -5.28
C PHE A 308 7.96 4.58 -6.15
N ARG A 309 7.27 5.06 -7.17
CA ARG A 309 7.84 6.03 -8.13
C ARG A 309 7.52 7.46 -7.76
N LEU A 310 8.54 8.29 -7.59
CA LEU A 310 8.39 9.73 -7.39
C LEU A 310 7.64 10.35 -8.58
N PHE A 311 6.50 10.97 -8.29
CA PHE A 311 5.69 11.62 -9.32
C PHE A 311 5.86 13.13 -9.28
N GLU A 312 5.48 13.79 -8.19
CA GLU A 312 5.54 15.25 -8.07
C GLU A 312 5.77 15.67 -6.61
N PRO A 313 6.66 16.66 -6.34
CA PRO A 313 6.78 17.23 -5.01
C PRO A 313 5.57 18.11 -4.70
N LYS A 314 5.00 17.97 -3.52
CA LYS A 314 3.87 18.81 -3.04
C LYS A 314 4.42 20.04 -2.34
N LEU A 315 4.48 21.15 -3.06
CA LEU A 315 5.01 22.43 -2.58
C LEU A 315 3.86 23.34 -2.13
N GLU A 316 3.14 22.92 -1.09
CA GLU A 316 2.00 23.63 -0.52
C GLU A 316 2.28 24.00 0.94
N GLY A 317 1.69 25.09 1.42
CA GLY A 317 1.83 25.52 2.81
C GLY A 317 3.28 25.83 3.19
N ASP A 318 3.76 25.16 4.22
CA ASP A 318 5.13 25.36 4.75
C ASP A 318 6.24 24.96 3.77
N TYR A 319 5.89 24.17 2.74
CA TYR A 319 6.83 23.71 1.68
C TYR A 319 6.83 24.61 0.44
N ALA A 320 6.14 25.73 0.45
CA ALA A 320 6.07 26.62 -0.72
C ALA A 320 7.44 27.09 -1.20
N ASP A 321 8.41 27.24 -0.28
CA ASP A 321 9.78 27.65 -0.56
C ASP A 321 10.74 26.45 -0.85
N GLY A 322 10.26 25.20 -0.77
CA GLY A 322 11.01 24.00 -1.09
C GLY A 322 11.09 22.99 0.05
N VAL A 323 12.24 22.32 0.17
CA VAL A 323 12.48 21.34 1.24
C VAL A 323 12.67 22.04 2.58
N LEU A 324 12.15 21.44 3.64
CA LEU A 324 12.39 21.89 5.01
C LEU A 324 13.50 21.04 5.64
N GLU A 325 14.28 21.67 6.54
CA GLU A 325 15.19 20.90 7.40
C GLU A 325 14.38 20.11 8.41
N CYS A 326 14.85 18.90 8.73
CA CYS A 326 14.26 18.11 9.80
C CYS A 326 14.44 18.83 11.14
N ASP A 327 13.40 18.83 11.97
CA ASP A 327 13.46 19.42 13.31
C ASP A 327 14.43 18.65 14.22
N ASP A 328 14.60 17.34 13.97
CA ASP A 328 15.52 16.50 14.72
C ASP A 328 16.97 16.74 14.26
N THR A 329 17.87 16.83 15.21
CA THR A 329 19.31 16.77 14.93
C THR A 329 19.70 15.42 14.33
N ALA A 330 20.90 15.30 13.75
CA ALA A 330 21.34 14.04 13.17
C ALA A 330 21.33 12.88 14.18
N ASP A 331 21.77 13.13 15.43
CA ASP A 331 21.81 12.13 16.48
C ASP A 331 20.37 11.73 16.91
N GLU A 332 19.48 12.72 17.10
CA GLU A 332 18.07 12.44 17.44
C GLU A 332 17.34 11.68 16.32
N PHE A 333 17.66 12.00 15.07
CA PHE A 333 17.10 11.28 13.93
C PHE A 333 17.53 9.81 13.94
N GLU A 334 18.83 9.55 14.14
CA GLU A 334 19.35 8.17 14.22
C GLU A 334 18.72 7.38 15.38
N GLU A 335 18.54 7.99 16.55
CA GLU A 335 17.87 7.34 17.70
C GLU A 335 16.40 7.02 17.43
N LYS A 336 15.75 7.80 16.58
CA LYS A 336 14.34 7.58 16.18
C LYS A 336 14.18 6.63 15.00
N ILE A 337 15.25 6.17 14.35
CA ILE A 337 15.14 5.13 13.33
C ILE A 337 14.61 3.86 13.98
N TYR A 338 13.54 3.31 13.38
CA TYR A 338 13.01 2.03 13.83
C TYR A 338 13.98 0.90 13.48
N VAL A 339 14.59 0.34 14.49
CA VAL A 339 15.40 -0.86 14.39
C VAL A 339 14.53 -2.02 14.88
N PRO A 340 14.06 -2.90 14.00
CA PRO A 340 13.31 -4.08 14.42
C PRO A 340 14.14 -4.88 15.42
N ALA A 341 13.51 -5.34 16.51
CA ALA A 341 14.17 -6.24 17.45
C ALA A 341 14.79 -7.39 16.64
N GLN A 342 16.12 -7.46 16.65
CA GLN A 342 16.81 -8.64 16.11
C GLN A 342 16.32 -9.81 16.95
N ASP A 343 15.79 -10.85 16.30
CA ASP A 343 15.30 -12.04 16.96
C ASP A 343 16.08 -12.31 18.24
N GLU A 344 15.52 -11.99 19.39
CA GLU A 344 15.73 -12.83 20.55
C GLU A 344 15.31 -14.19 20.05
N THR A 345 16.27 -15.04 19.85
CA THR A 345 16.14 -16.32 19.17
C THR A 345 14.86 -17.00 19.66
N MET A 346 14.10 -17.63 18.74
CA MET A 346 12.91 -18.46 19.06
C MET A 346 13.15 -19.40 20.27
N GLU A 347 14.40 -19.59 20.69
CA GLU A 347 14.84 -20.32 21.89
C GLU A 347 14.61 -19.54 23.20
N GLU A 348 14.72 -18.21 23.23
CA GLU A 348 14.44 -17.41 24.46
C GLU A 348 12.96 -17.17 24.65
N ALA A 349 12.21 -16.92 23.56
CA ALA A 349 10.75 -16.88 23.59
C ALA A 349 10.17 -18.26 24.00
N LYS A 350 10.76 -19.38 23.56
CA LYS A 350 10.43 -20.73 24.01
C LYS A 350 10.85 -21.02 25.42
N LYS A 351 11.90 -20.39 25.98
CA LYS A 351 12.29 -20.52 27.38
C LYS A 351 11.36 -19.74 28.30
N ASN A 352 10.95 -18.53 27.93
CA ASN A 352 10.02 -17.71 28.72
C ASN A 352 8.58 -18.25 28.68
N SER A 353 8.16 -18.90 27.60
CA SER A 353 6.84 -19.58 27.53
C SER A 353 6.82 -20.93 28.23
N LYS A 354 7.97 -21.59 28.45
CA LYS A 354 8.06 -22.88 29.18
C LYS A 354 8.03 -22.75 30.71
N SER A 355 8.15 -21.54 31.26
CA SER A 355 8.01 -21.32 32.71
C SER A 355 6.55 -21.11 33.16
N SER A 356 5.58 -21.03 32.26
CA SER A 356 4.18 -20.84 32.61
C SER A 356 3.20 -21.62 31.74
N SER A 357 3.38 -22.91 31.56
CA SER A 357 2.25 -23.86 31.36
C SER A 357 2.74 -25.23 30.89
N LYS A 358 2.68 -26.20 31.77
CA LYS A 358 2.34 -27.56 31.37
C LYS A 358 0.82 -27.59 31.09
N ALA A 359 0.41 -27.51 29.84
CA ALA A 359 -0.82 -28.14 29.34
C ALA A 359 -1.03 -27.90 27.83
N LYS A 360 -1.06 -29.02 27.10
CA LYS A 360 -1.74 -29.30 25.84
C LYS A 360 -1.25 -28.59 24.57
N LYS A 361 -0.70 -29.45 23.71
CA LYS A 361 -0.63 -29.32 22.25
C LYS A 361 -2.02 -28.96 21.69
N ASP A 362 -2.09 -27.87 20.98
CA ASP A 362 -2.94 -27.71 19.82
C ASP A 362 -2.14 -26.92 18.78
N GLU A 363 -2.24 -27.35 17.56
CA GLU A 363 -1.49 -26.92 16.40
C GLU A 363 -1.77 -25.43 16.12
N ASP A 364 -0.70 -24.63 16.20
CA ASP A 364 -0.74 -23.23 15.76
C ASP A 364 -0.84 -23.21 14.24
N GLU A 365 -2.04 -22.93 13.73
CA GLU A 365 -2.24 -22.51 12.34
C GLU A 365 -1.53 -21.17 12.14
N ASP A 366 -0.65 -21.15 11.17
CA ASP A 366 0.16 -20.04 10.73
C ASP A 366 -0.69 -18.81 10.39
N ASP A 367 -0.50 -17.72 11.15
CA ASP A 367 -0.90 -16.34 10.77
C ASP A 367 0.04 -15.83 9.64
N GLU A 368 -0.02 -16.46 8.48
CA GLU A 368 0.57 -15.90 7.27
C GLU A 368 -0.35 -14.82 6.70
N PRO A 369 0.18 -13.66 6.29
CA PRO A 369 -0.62 -12.71 5.53
C PRO A 369 -1.13 -13.40 4.28
N PRO A 370 -2.40 -13.20 3.88
CA PRO A 370 -3.11 -14.05 2.92
C PRO A 370 -2.58 -14.06 1.48
N PHE A 371 -1.41 -13.51 1.20
CA PHE A 371 -0.90 -13.31 -0.16
C PHE A 371 0.49 -13.87 -0.45
N ASP A 372 1.12 -14.58 0.50
CA ASP A 372 2.40 -15.24 0.28
C ASP A 372 2.21 -16.75 0.12
N LYS A 373 1.50 -17.15 -0.94
CA LYS A 373 1.69 -18.47 -1.54
C LYS A 373 2.12 -18.24 -2.98
N ASP A 374 3.43 -18.21 -3.18
CA ASP A 374 4.01 -18.63 -4.44
C ASP A 374 3.63 -20.11 -4.59
N ASP A 375 2.49 -20.36 -5.21
CA ASP A 375 2.16 -21.66 -5.75
C ASP A 375 3.07 -21.86 -6.98
N ASP A 376 4.29 -22.32 -6.72
CA ASP A 376 5.10 -23.07 -7.68
C ASP A 376 4.44 -24.45 -7.94
N ASP A 377 3.19 -24.44 -8.32
CA ASP A 377 2.55 -25.59 -8.93
C ASP A 377 2.84 -25.55 -10.43
N LYS A 378 3.91 -26.27 -10.78
CA LYS A 378 4.12 -26.87 -12.09
C LYS A 378 3.00 -27.87 -12.36
N ASP A 379 1.83 -27.39 -12.72
CA ASP A 379 0.86 -28.20 -13.43
C ASP A 379 0.83 -27.72 -14.89
N GLY A 380 1.31 -28.62 -15.74
CA GLY A 380 1.28 -28.43 -17.17
C GLY A 380 -0.16 -28.16 -17.62
N VAL A 381 -0.34 -26.99 -18.19
CA VAL A 381 -1.55 -26.67 -18.94
C VAL A 381 -1.40 -27.39 -20.26
N ASP A 382 -2.23 -28.41 -20.46
CA ASP A 382 -2.39 -29.07 -21.77
C ASP A 382 -2.85 -28.00 -22.78
N GLU A 383 -2.14 -27.93 -23.90
CA GLU A 383 -2.33 -26.94 -25.00
C GLU A 383 -3.67 -27.11 -25.76
N GLU A 384 -4.62 -27.90 -25.31
CA GLU A 384 -5.86 -28.20 -26.06
C GLU A 384 -7.09 -27.37 -25.62
N ASP A 385 -7.01 -26.53 -24.55
CA ASP A 385 -8.16 -25.77 -24.05
C ASP A 385 -8.11 -24.25 -24.34
N LEU A 386 -7.33 -23.82 -25.33
CA LEU A 386 -7.26 -22.44 -25.79
C LEU A 386 -7.72 -22.29 -27.24
N PHE A 387 -9.03 -22.51 -27.48
CA PHE A 387 -9.71 -21.98 -28.66
C PHE A 387 -11.08 -21.42 -28.29
#